data_499aaad807d56fe4752705db732a91ae
#
_entry.id   499aaad807d56fe4752705db732a91ae
#
_cell.length_a   1.000
_cell.length_b   1.000
_cell.length_c   1.000
_cell.angle_alpha   90.00
_cell.angle_beta   90.00
_cell.angle_gamma   90.00
#
_symmetry.space_group_name_H-M   'P 1'
#
loop_
_entity.id
_entity.type
_entity.pdbx_description
1 polymer ?
#
loop_
_entity_poly.entity_id
_entity_poly.type
_entity_poly.pdbx_seq_one_letter_code
_entity_poly.pdbx_strand_id
1 'polypeptide(L)'
;NILLHKITTEHENKPLTFNAVILAVARRQEYPISGTFVCPLCYSEERGNADSRRVLKPLVCLNPSCKRAKMELKEGSTVSQLVQDIVLQEPIEEIVENQPVDIDAKLIDTDVGHTYMGQKKKITAIFRVDYDTKGKQKDIYMDILTVKDLDDVELIMPKPEDLQEWMNREDDSLIDDLIGSFAPHIFGYRNIKLSLLL
;
A
#
# COMPACT_ATOMS: atom_id res chain seq x y z
N ASN A 1 -10.95 -10.50 -7.65
CA ASN A 1 -9.93 -10.32 -6.62
C ASN A 1 -8.78 -11.30 -6.86
N ILE A 2 -7.56 -10.83 -6.74
CA ILE A 2 -6.35 -11.65 -6.77
C ILE A 2 -5.76 -11.68 -5.35
N LEU A 3 -5.12 -12.77 -4.97
CA LEU A 3 -4.40 -12.87 -3.69
C LEU A 3 -2.99 -12.27 -3.87
N LEU A 4 -2.48 -11.53 -2.87
CA LEU A 4 -1.18 -10.84 -2.97
C LEU A 4 -0.03 -11.80 -3.29
N HIS A 5 -0.01 -12.97 -2.68
CA HIS A 5 1.02 -13.99 -2.94
C HIS A 5 0.99 -14.59 -4.36
N LYS A 6 -0.10 -14.37 -5.13
CA LYS A 6 -0.23 -14.83 -6.53
C LYS A 6 0.18 -13.79 -7.55
N ILE A 7 0.59 -12.59 -7.10
CA ILE A 7 1.02 -11.54 -8.00
C ILE A 7 2.45 -11.85 -8.49
N THR A 8 2.59 -11.87 -9.79
CA THR A 8 3.87 -12.14 -10.49
C THR A 8 4.17 -11.03 -11.48
N THR A 9 5.36 -11.03 -12.06
CA THR A 9 5.77 -10.07 -13.10
C THR A 9 4.85 -10.07 -14.34
N GLU A 10 4.07 -11.12 -14.57
CA GLU A 10 3.07 -11.15 -15.64
C GLU A 10 1.92 -10.15 -15.44
N HIS A 11 1.76 -9.68 -14.22
CA HIS A 11 0.77 -8.68 -13.83
C HIS A 11 1.30 -7.25 -13.90
N GLU A 12 2.55 -7.06 -14.32
CA GLU A 12 3.16 -5.74 -14.43
C GLU A 12 2.35 -4.81 -15.33
N ASN A 13 2.18 -3.57 -14.87
CA ASN A 13 1.41 -2.52 -15.54
C ASN A 13 -0.11 -2.81 -15.73
N LYS A 14 -0.65 -3.83 -15.06
CA LYS A 14 -2.08 -4.13 -15.09
C LYS A 14 -2.75 -3.69 -13.80
N PRO A 15 -4.00 -3.20 -13.87
CA PRO A 15 -4.77 -2.92 -12.66
C PRO A 15 -5.21 -4.23 -12.00
N LEU A 16 -4.93 -4.35 -10.72
CA LEU A 16 -5.26 -5.49 -9.88
C LEU A 16 -6.15 -5.05 -8.73
N THR A 17 -7.10 -5.89 -8.35
CA THR A 17 -7.95 -5.65 -7.17
C THR A 17 -7.76 -6.78 -6.19
N PHE A 18 -7.44 -6.42 -4.95
CA PHE A 18 -7.16 -7.35 -3.86
C PHE A 18 -7.57 -6.75 -2.51
N ASN A 19 -7.65 -7.59 -1.50
CA ASN A 19 -7.84 -7.17 -0.12
C ASN A 19 -6.48 -7.06 0.55
N ALA A 20 -6.30 -6.05 1.40
CA ALA A 20 -5.07 -5.88 2.16
C ALA A 20 -5.33 -5.24 3.52
N VAL A 21 -4.44 -5.50 4.46
CA VAL A 21 -4.32 -4.80 5.74
C VAL A 21 -3.22 -3.75 5.60
N ILE A 22 -3.47 -2.56 6.09
CA ILE A 22 -2.47 -1.50 6.13
C ILE A 22 -1.51 -1.78 7.30
N LEU A 23 -0.29 -2.19 7.00
CA LEU A 23 0.71 -2.51 8.01
C LEU A 23 1.44 -1.29 8.52
N ALA A 24 1.80 -0.37 7.61
CA ALA A 24 2.51 0.86 7.95
C ALA A 24 2.08 2.01 7.04
N VAL A 25 2.20 3.22 7.57
CA VAL A 25 1.88 4.47 6.86
C VAL A 25 3.01 5.47 7.09
N ALA A 26 3.64 5.93 6.01
CA ALA A 26 4.72 6.91 6.06
C ALA A 26 4.17 8.35 6.12
N ARG A 27 5.07 9.32 6.23
CA ARG A 27 4.73 10.74 6.16
C ARG A 27 4.30 11.12 4.74
N ARG A 28 3.37 12.06 4.65
CA ARG A 28 2.96 12.67 3.38
C ARG A 28 4.13 13.44 2.77
N GLN A 29 4.30 13.32 1.48
CA GLN A 29 5.35 14.01 0.72
C GLN A 29 4.76 14.57 -0.57
N GLU A 30 5.30 15.69 -1.02
CA GLU A 30 4.96 16.24 -2.32
C GLU A 30 6.06 15.92 -3.34
N TYR A 31 5.64 15.33 -4.44
CA TYR A 31 6.54 15.00 -5.56
C TYR A 31 6.18 15.83 -6.79
N PRO A 32 7.16 16.43 -7.47
CA PRO A 32 6.91 17.13 -8.71
C PRO A 32 6.48 16.16 -9.80
N ILE A 33 5.40 16.47 -10.51
CA ILE A 33 4.92 15.72 -11.68
C ILE A 33 5.24 16.39 -13.00
N SER A 34 5.31 17.71 -13.00
CA SER A 34 5.72 18.50 -14.18
C SER A 34 6.25 19.87 -13.77
N GLY A 35 7.00 20.49 -14.67
CA GLY A 35 7.51 21.84 -14.49
C GLY A 35 7.94 22.43 -15.82
N THR A 36 8.04 23.77 -15.87
CA THR A 36 8.54 24.49 -17.04
C THR A 36 10.04 24.76 -16.86
N PHE A 37 10.80 24.40 -17.85
CA PHE A 37 12.24 24.65 -17.90
C PHE A 37 12.53 25.81 -18.84
N VAL A 38 13.49 26.64 -18.49
CA VAL A 38 13.93 27.80 -19.27
C VAL A 38 15.38 27.65 -19.65
N CYS A 39 15.69 27.90 -20.89
CA CYS A 39 17.10 27.94 -21.35
C CYS A 39 17.77 29.24 -20.89
N PRO A 40 18.92 29.18 -20.18
CA PRO A 40 19.61 30.41 -19.73
C PRO A 40 20.21 31.22 -20.86
N LEU A 41 20.34 30.66 -22.08
CA LEU A 41 20.95 31.35 -23.22
C LEU A 41 19.95 31.97 -24.19
N CYS A 42 18.85 31.28 -24.49
CA CYS A 42 17.87 31.78 -25.46
C CYS A 42 16.48 32.04 -24.89
N TYR A 43 16.30 31.79 -23.59
CA TYR A 43 15.04 31.97 -22.86
C TYR A 43 13.86 31.19 -23.43
N SER A 44 14.11 30.18 -24.28
CA SER A 44 13.04 29.27 -24.69
C SER A 44 12.53 28.47 -23.51
N GLU A 45 11.21 28.32 -23.43
CA GLU A 45 10.55 27.54 -22.39
C GLU A 45 10.10 26.20 -22.94
N GLU A 46 10.28 25.13 -22.13
CA GLU A 46 9.84 23.78 -22.46
C GLU A 46 9.29 23.11 -21.21
N ARG A 47 8.18 22.38 -21.36
CA ARG A 47 7.55 21.65 -20.25
C ARG A 47 8.17 20.26 -20.13
N GLY A 48 8.69 19.96 -18.94
CA GLY A 48 9.16 18.64 -18.59
C GLY A 48 8.16 17.93 -17.68
N ASN A 49 8.10 16.60 -17.82
CA ASN A 49 7.33 15.74 -16.93
C ASN A 49 8.29 14.88 -16.11
N ALA A 50 7.87 14.53 -14.91
CA ALA A 50 8.59 13.57 -14.08
C ALA A 50 8.52 12.17 -14.70
N ASP A 51 9.55 11.38 -14.44
CA ASP A 51 9.58 9.98 -14.84
C ASP A 51 8.73 9.10 -13.90
N SER A 52 8.70 7.79 -14.14
CA SER A 52 7.99 6.81 -13.31
C SER A 52 8.43 6.83 -11.84
N ARG A 53 9.63 7.30 -11.56
CA ARG A 53 10.19 7.47 -10.21
C ARG A 53 9.83 8.84 -9.60
N ARG A 54 8.99 9.63 -10.28
CA ARG A 54 8.60 10.98 -9.87
C ARG A 54 9.78 11.95 -9.74
N VAL A 55 10.81 11.73 -10.55
CA VAL A 55 11.97 12.62 -10.65
C VAL A 55 11.83 13.50 -11.88
N LEU A 56 11.83 14.80 -11.66
CA LEU A 56 11.81 15.80 -12.73
C LEU A 56 13.25 16.02 -13.22
N LYS A 57 13.56 15.51 -14.43
CA LYS A 57 14.89 15.60 -14.98
C LYS A 57 15.08 16.90 -15.74
N PRO A 58 16.24 17.58 -15.60
CA PRO A 58 16.56 18.75 -16.39
C PRO A 58 16.50 18.45 -17.89
N LEU A 59 15.85 19.33 -18.64
CA LEU A 59 15.80 19.27 -20.10
C LEU A 59 17.06 19.88 -20.72
N VAL A 60 17.27 19.57 -21.98
CA VAL A 60 18.36 20.12 -22.79
C VAL A 60 17.77 20.98 -23.90
N CYS A 61 18.25 22.20 -24.05
CA CYS A 61 17.76 23.11 -25.07
C CYS A 61 17.97 22.53 -26.47
N LEU A 62 16.91 22.48 -27.27
CA LEU A 62 16.94 21.97 -28.63
C LEU A 62 17.44 23.00 -29.65
N ASN A 63 17.59 24.26 -29.26
CA ASN A 63 18.12 25.30 -30.14
C ASN A 63 19.59 25.05 -30.43
N PRO A 64 20.00 24.87 -31.72
CA PRO A 64 21.37 24.58 -32.09
C PRO A 64 22.38 25.63 -31.62
N SER A 65 21.94 26.90 -31.55
CA SER A 65 22.77 28.01 -31.10
C SER A 65 23.15 27.95 -29.62
N CYS A 66 22.41 27.20 -28.83
CA CYS A 66 22.61 27.05 -27.38
C CYS A 66 23.54 25.86 -27.03
N LYS A 67 24.11 25.14 -28.02
CA LYS A 67 25.04 24.02 -27.84
C LYS A 67 24.55 22.99 -26.80
N ARG A 68 23.26 22.66 -26.78
CA ARG A 68 22.62 21.77 -25.82
C ARG A 68 22.78 22.21 -24.35
N ALA A 69 22.63 23.50 -24.08
CA ALA A 69 22.66 24.00 -22.71
C ALA A 69 21.60 23.30 -21.85
N LYS A 70 21.95 22.97 -20.61
CA LYS A 70 20.98 22.47 -19.64
C LYS A 70 19.98 23.59 -19.30
N MET A 71 18.71 23.25 -19.37
CA MET A 71 17.65 24.16 -19.00
C MET A 71 17.45 24.16 -17.50
N GLU A 72 17.08 25.30 -16.94
CA GLU A 72 16.82 25.49 -15.51
C GLU A 72 15.32 25.46 -15.24
N LEU A 73 14.93 24.90 -14.11
CA LEU A 73 13.53 24.86 -13.70
C LEU A 73 13.07 26.28 -13.33
N LYS A 74 12.00 26.74 -13.96
CA LYS A 74 11.37 28.03 -13.66
C LYS A 74 10.71 28.00 -12.30
N GLU A 75 11.06 28.91 -11.40
CA GLU A 75 10.43 29.01 -10.09
C GLU A 75 8.91 29.20 -10.21
N GLY A 76 8.17 28.53 -9.33
CA GLY A 76 6.71 28.59 -9.29
C GLY A 76 5.99 27.88 -10.43
N SER A 77 6.71 27.22 -11.37
CA SER A 77 6.10 26.48 -12.48
C SER A 77 5.87 25.01 -12.21
N THR A 78 6.33 24.53 -11.06
CA THR A 78 6.24 23.11 -10.68
C THR A 78 4.83 22.74 -10.26
N VAL A 79 4.29 21.72 -10.89
CA VAL A 79 3.06 21.07 -10.43
C VAL A 79 3.47 19.83 -9.62
N SER A 80 3.06 19.78 -8.37
CA SER A 80 3.36 18.67 -7.46
C SER A 80 2.12 17.83 -7.22
N GLN A 81 2.36 16.59 -6.82
CA GLN A 81 1.35 15.60 -6.43
C GLN A 81 1.64 15.14 -5.01
N LEU A 82 0.60 15.06 -4.20
CA LEU A 82 0.70 14.58 -2.85
C LEU A 82 0.78 13.04 -2.88
N VAL A 83 1.77 12.48 -2.20
CA VAL A 83 2.02 11.03 -2.17
C VAL A 83 2.28 10.59 -0.75
N GLN A 84 1.84 9.38 -0.42
CA GLN A 84 2.09 8.75 0.86
C GLN A 84 2.45 7.29 0.63
N ASP A 85 3.64 6.90 1.08
CA ASP A 85 4.06 5.51 1.03
C ASP A 85 3.38 4.73 2.16
N ILE A 86 2.91 3.54 1.84
CA ILE A 86 2.29 2.62 2.79
C ILE A 86 2.81 1.21 2.54
N VAL A 87 2.72 0.37 3.56
CA VAL A 87 3.01 -1.07 3.43
C VAL A 87 1.69 -1.81 3.55
N LEU A 88 1.42 -2.64 2.57
CA LEU A 88 0.24 -3.51 2.50
C LEU A 88 0.64 -4.92 2.87
N GLN A 89 -0.18 -5.59 3.65
CA GLN A 89 -0.01 -6.99 4.01
C GLN A 89 -1.25 -7.78 3.61
N GLU A 90 -1.05 -9.01 3.21
CA GLU A 90 -2.12 -9.94 2.93
C GLU A 90 -2.95 -10.24 4.18
N PRO A 91 -4.30 -10.20 4.11
CA PRO A 91 -5.16 -10.55 5.25
C PRO A 91 -4.89 -11.99 5.70
N ILE A 92 -4.77 -12.20 7.01
CA ILE A 92 -4.47 -13.51 7.59
C ILE A 92 -5.52 -14.56 7.21
N GLU A 93 -6.77 -14.15 7.03
CA GLU A 93 -7.87 -15.04 6.66
C GLU A 93 -7.75 -15.58 5.21
N GLU A 94 -6.97 -14.91 4.37
CA GLU A 94 -6.74 -15.33 2.98
C GLU A 94 -5.49 -16.20 2.82
N ILE A 95 -4.72 -16.42 3.90
CA ILE A 95 -3.48 -17.20 3.91
C ILE A 95 -3.78 -18.62 4.36
N VAL A 96 -3.52 -19.60 3.49
CA VAL A 96 -3.82 -21.02 3.79
C VAL A 96 -2.60 -21.78 4.32
N GLU A 97 -1.39 -21.53 3.82
CA GLU A 97 -0.19 -22.32 4.17
C GLU A 97 1.12 -21.52 4.16
N ASN A 98 1.10 -20.26 3.79
CA ASN A 98 2.30 -19.44 3.58
C ASN A 98 2.45 -18.35 4.64
N GLN A 99 3.62 -17.72 4.69
CA GLN A 99 3.79 -16.48 5.42
C GLN A 99 3.07 -15.34 4.67
N PRO A 100 2.49 -14.35 5.40
CA PRO A 100 1.87 -13.18 4.78
C PRO A 100 2.89 -12.44 3.92
N VAL A 101 2.46 -12.01 2.75
CA VAL A 101 3.28 -11.21 1.83
C VAL A 101 3.04 -9.74 2.13
N ASP A 102 4.15 -9.00 2.28
CA ASP A 102 4.14 -7.55 2.40
C ASP A 102 4.55 -6.92 1.08
N ILE A 103 3.92 -5.81 0.72
CA ILE A 103 4.27 -5.07 -0.48
C ILE A 103 4.17 -3.56 -0.24
N ASP A 104 5.16 -2.84 -0.74
CA ASP A 104 5.16 -1.37 -0.72
C ASP A 104 4.13 -0.82 -1.69
N ALA A 105 3.43 0.22 -1.28
CA ALA A 105 2.42 0.86 -2.10
C ALA A 105 2.42 2.39 -1.92
N LYS A 106 1.89 3.10 -2.91
CA LYS A 106 1.83 4.56 -2.93
C LYS A 106 0.38 5.02 -3.06
N LEU A 107 -0.08 5.75 -2.05
CA LEU A 107 -1.32 6.54 -2.11
C LEU A 107 -1.06 7.85 -2.80
N ILE A 108 -2.01 8.31 -3.61
CA ILE A 108 -1.89 9.49 -4.44
C ILE A 108 -3.09 10.40 -4.19
N ASP A 109 -2.83 11.70 -4.02
CA ASP A 109 -3.81 12.79 -3.90
C ASP A 109 -4.94 12.54 -2.88
N THR A 110 -6.14 12.19 -3.34
CA THR A 110 -7.37 12.13 -2.53
C THR A 110 -7.34 11.05 -1.44
N ASP A 111 -6.60 9.98 -1.65
CA ASP A 111 -6.52 8.87 -0.70
C ASP A 111 -5.46 9.09 0.39
N VAL A 112 -4.63 10.16 0.21
CA VAL A 112 -3.57 10.51 1.15
C VAL A 112 -4.16 11.02 2.46
N GLY A 113 -3.79 10.38 3.56
CA GLY A 113 -4.19 10.80 4.92
C GLY A 113 -5.53 10.28 5.40
N HIS A 114 -6.20 9.46 4.61
CA HIS A 114 -7.47 8.80 4.99
C HIS A 114 -7.27 7.33 5.38
N THR A 115 -6.03 6.89 5.45
CA THR A 115 -5.67 5.49 5.67
C THR A 115 -4.84 5.38 6.96
N TYR A 116 -5.20 4.43 7.82
CA TYR A 116 -4.55 4.20 9.12
C TYR A 116 -4.08 2.75 9.22
N MET A 117 -3.06 2.52 10.04
CA MET A 117 -2.54 1.19 10.34
C MET A 117 -3.64 0.28 10.92
N GLY A 118 -3.63 -0.97 10.54
CA GLY A 118 -4.58 -2.00 10.99
C GLY A 118 -5.90 -2.04 10.23
N GLN A 119 -6.17 -1.09 9.33
CA GLN A 119 -7.40 -1.12 8.53
C GLN A 119 -7.32 -2.17 7.43
N LYS A 120 -8.41 -2.92 7.27
CA LYS A 120 -8.62 -3.80 6.12
C LYS A 120 -9.30 -3.01 5.00
N LYS A 121 -8.70 -3.02 3.83
CA LYS A 121 -9.19 -2.27 2.68
C LYS A 121 -9.23 -3.15 1.44
N LYS A 122 -10.19 -2.87 0.57
CA LYS A 122 -10.21 -3.37 -0.80
C LYS A 122 -9.50 -2.35 -1.68
N ILE A 123 -8.40 -2.77 -2.27
CA ILE A 123 -7.48 -1.89 -2.99
C ILE A 123 -7.48 -2.28 -4.46
N THR A 124 -7.55 -1.27 -5.33
CA THR A 124 -7.24 -1.43 -6.74
C THR A 124 -5.96 -0.66 -7.03
N ALA A 125 -4.94 -1.35 -7.51
CA ALA A 125 -3.62 -0.78 -7.75
C ALA A 125 -2.99 -1.32 -9.04
N ILE A 126 -1.98 -0.60 -9.55
CA ILE A 126 -1.14 -1.06 -10.66
C ILE A 126 0.15 -1.60 -10.08
N PHE A 127 0.47 -2.83 -10.40
CA PHE A 127 1.72 -3.47 -10.03
C PHE A 127 2.88 -2.92 -10.86
N ARG A 128 3.93 -2.45 -10.20
CA ARG A 128 5.12 -1.86 -10.81
C ARG A 128 6.37 -2.61 -10.39
N VAL A 129 7.26 -2.78 -11.33
CA VAL A 129 8.59 -3.34 -11.11
C VAL A 129 9.63 -2.33 -11.57
N ASP A 130 10.52 -1.93 -10.68
CA ASP A 130 11.66 -1.09 -11.02
C ASP A 130 12.88 -1.98 -11.31
N TYR A 131 13.55 -1.72 -12.42
CA TYR A 131 14.76 -2.42 -12.81
C TYR A 131 15.97 -1.50 -12.66
N ASP A 132 17.11 -2.06 -12.29
CA ASP A 132 18.37 -1.33 -12.29
C ASP A 132 18.88 -1.11 -13.74
N THR A 133 19.96 -0.35 -13.89
CA THR A 133 20.58 -0.09 -15.21
C THR A 133 21.11 -1.35 -15.92
N LYS A 134 21.23 -2.47 -15.19
CA LYS A 134 21.66 -3.78 -15.71
C LYS A 134 20.49 -4.72 -15.99
N GLY A 135 19.25 -4.23 -15.87
CA GLY A 135 18.03 -5.02 -16.08
C GLY A 135 17.70 -5.99 -14.95
N LYS A 136 18.35 -5.87 -13.78
CA LYS A 136 17.95 -6.64 -12.59
C LYS A 136 16.77 -5.95 -11.90
N GLN A 137 15.82 -6.74 -11.44
CA GLN A 137 14.75 -6.28 -10.60
C GLN A 137 15.33 -5.60 -9.34
N LYS A 138 14.92 -4.37 -9.09
CA LYS A 138 15.39 -3.57 -7.98
C LYS A 138 14.33 -3.49 -6.88
N ASP A 139 13.18 -2.96 -7.22
CA ASP A 139 12.09 -2.73 -6.28
C ASP A 139 10.76 -3.14 -6.91
N ILE A 140 9.84 -3.61 -6.07
CA ILE A 140 8.46 -3.92 -6.43
C ILE A 140 7.58 -3.01 -5.60
N TYR A 141 6.59 -2.38 -6.22
CA TYR A 141 5.62 -1.56 -5.51
C TYR A 141 4.28 -1.50 -6.24
N MET A 142 3.26 -1.00 -5.54
CA MET A 142 1.92 -0.79 -6.06
C MET A 142 1.61 0.70 -6.17
N ASP A 143 1.18 1.17 -7.34
CA ASP A 143 0.54 2.48 -7.49
C ASP A 143 -0.95 2.32 -7.24
N ILE A 144 -1.45 2.83 -6.12
CA ILE A 144 -2.86 2.70 -5.74
C ILE A 144 -3.72 3.63 -6.57
N LEU A 145 -4.77 3.07 -7.16
CA LEU A 145 -5.77 3.81 -7.93
C LEU A 145 -7.00 4.15 -7.09
N THR A 146 -7.46 3.20 -6.27
CA THR A 146 -8.61 3.39 -5.39
C THR A 146 -8.49 2.57 -4.12
N VAL A 147 -8.96 3.13 -3.02
CA VAL A 147 -9.08 2.47 -1.72
C VAL A 147 -10.55 2.49 -1.32
N LYS A 148 -11.08 1.34 -0.95
CA LYS A 148 -12.44 1.21 -0.42
C LYS A 148 -12.38 0.51 0.92
N ASP A 149 -13.22 0.93 1.84
CA ASP A 149 -13.43 0.14 3.05
C ASP A 149 -13.92 -1.24 2.63
N LEU A 150 -13.35 -2.29 3.19
CA LEU A 150 -14.03 -3.54 3.27
C LEU A 150 -15.17 -3.26 4.23
N ASP A 151 -16.42 -3.39 3.75
CA ASP A 151 -17.59 -3.33 4.61
C ASP A 151 -17.24 -4.10 5.87
N ASP A 152 -17.29 -3.40 7.00
CA ASP A 152 -16.97 -4.00 8.29
C ASP A 152 -17.63 -5.38 8.28
N VAL A 153 -16.86 -6.42 8.51
CA VAL A 153 -17.41 -7.74 8.79
C VAL A 153 -18.51 -7.45 9.76
N GLU A 154 -19.77 -7.56 9.33
CA GLU A 154 -20.89 -7.41 10.24
C GLU A 154 -20.47 -8.19 11.48
N LEU A 155 -20.19 -7.46 12.55
CA LEU A 155 -19.93 -8.08 13.83
C LEU A 155 -21.15 -8.96 14.02
N ILE A 156 -20.98 -10.26 13.77
CA ILE A 156 -22.06 -11.21 13.94
C ILE A 156 -22.36 -11.14 15.43
N MET A 157 -23.27 -10.22 15.76
CA MET A 157 -23.74 -10.11 17.15
C MET A 157 -24.36 -11.46 17.49
N PRO A 158 -23.84 -12.15 18.50
CA PRO A 158 -24.37 -13.44 18.88
C PRO A 158 -25.85 -13.27 19.19
N LYS A 159 -26.67 -14.19 18.70
CA LYS A 159 -28.12 -14.17 19.01
C LYS A 159 -28.29 -14.34 20.51
N PRO A 160 -29.34 -13.76 21.10
CA PRO A 160 -29.63 -13.94 22.53
C PRO A 160 -29.70 -15.42 22.96
N GLU A 161 -30.11 -16.30 22.06
CA GLU A 161 -30.15 -17.75 22.24
C GLU A 161 -28.76 -18.36 22.41
N ASP A 162 -27.80 -17.93 21.57
CA ASP A 162 -26.41 -18.38 21.62
C ASP A 162 -25.76 -17.94 22.94
N LEU A 163 -26.05 -16.70 23.40
CA LEU A 163 -25.57 -16.19 24.68
C LEU A 163 -26.11 -16.97 25.86
N GLN A 164 -27.40 -17.39 25.83
CA GLN A 164 -27.98 -18.22 26.88
C GLN A 164 -27.37 -19.61 26.92
N GLU A 165 -27.08 -20.19 25.76
CA GLU A 165 -26.39 -21.48 25.69
C GLU A 165 -24.97 -21.37 26.29
N TRP A 166 -24.26 -20.29 26.01
CA TRP A 166 -22.93 -20.06 26.59
C TRP A 166 -22.96 -19.83 28.10
N MET A 167 -23.93 -19.09 28.60
CA MET A 167 -24.12 -18.82 30.04
C MET A 167 -24.50 -20.09 30.83
N ASN A 168 -25.12 -21.09 30.20
CA ASN A 168 -25.52 -22.34 30.81
C ASN A 168 -24.46 -23.44 30.78
N ARG A 169 -23.28 -23.17 30.16
CA ARG A 169 -22.14 -24.12 30.15
C ARG A 169 -21.44 -24.14 31.50
N GLU A 170 -20.86 -25.27 31.83
CA GLU A 170 -19.95 -25.37 32.98
C GLU A 170 -18.70 -24.49 32.74
N ASP A 171 -18.29 -23.75 33.77
CA ASP A 171 -17.20 -22.77 33.71
C ASP A 171 -15.90 -23.35 33.12
N ASP A 172 -15.53 -24.58 33.50
CA ASP A 172 -14.31 -25.24 33.02
C ASP A 172 -14.32 -25.50 31.50
N SER A 173 -15.47 -25.94 30.97
CA SER A 173 -15.61 -26.20 29.52
C SER A 173 -15.60 -24.91 28.71
N LEU A 174 -16.19 -23.85 29.23
CA LEU A 174 -16.19 -22.52 28.61
C LEU A 174 -14.76 -21.94 28.53
N ILE A 175 -14.01 -22.05 29.62
CA ILE A 175 -12.61 -21.59 29.69
C ILE A 175 -11.74 -22.34 28.68
N ASP A 176 -11.91 -23.65 28.55
CA ASP A 176 -11.13 -24.46 27.60
C ASP A 176 -11.45 -24.11 26.15
N ASP A 177 -12.72 -23.86 25.83
CA ASP A 177 -13.13 -23.40 24.51
C ASP A 177 -12.58 -21.99 24.18
N LEU A 178 -12.61 -21.07 25.14
CA LEU A 178 -12.01 -19.73 24.99
C LEU A 178 -10.50 -19.79 24.78
N ILE A 179 -9.79 -20.61 25.57
CA ILE A 179 -8.35 -20.82 25.41
C ILE A 179 -8.03 -21.44 24.03
N GLY A 180 -8.86 -22.39 23.58
CA GLY A 180 -8.72 -23.04 22.28
C GLY A 180 -8.95 -22.09 21.11
N SER A 181 -9.88 -21.16 21.24
CA SER A 181 -10.19 -20.15 20.22
C SER A 181 -9.16 -19.02 20.19
N PHE A 182 -8.46 -18.75 21.28
CA PHE A 182 -7.44 -17.72 21.36
C PHE A 182 -6.13 -18.20 20.73
N ALA A 183 -5.71 -17.53 19.66
CA ALA A 183 -4.51 -17.84 18.88
C ALA A 183 -4.42 -19.35 18.53
N PRO A 184 -5.36 -19.92 17.75
CA PRO A 184 -5.46 -21.35 17.48
C PRO A 184 -4.22 -21.94 16.79
N HIS A 185 -3.45 -21.11 16.09
CA HIS A 185 -2.18 -21.49 15.45
C HIS A 185 -1.02 -21.73 16.43
N ILE A 186 -1.16 -21.28 17.70
CA ILE A 186 -0.17 -21.53 18.75
C ILE A 186 -0.60 -22.74 19.57
N PHE A 187 0.14 -23.82 19.46
CA PHE A 187 -0.17 -25.07 20.17
C PHE A 187 0.32 -25.02 21.62
N GLY A 188 -0.50 -25.46 22.57
CA GLY A 188 -0.13 -25.49 23.99
C GLY A 188 -0.26 -24.14 24.69
N TYR A 189 0.61 -23.92 25.66
CA TYR A 189 0.69 -22.67 26.44
C TYR A 189 -0.61 -22.22 27.15
N ARG A 190 -1.43 -23.18 27.63
CA ARG A 190 -2.74 -22.96 28.24
C ARG A 190 -2.73 -21.84 29.28
N ASN A 191 -1.79 -21.87 30.20
CA ASN A 191 -1.70 -20.87 31.28
C ASN A 191 -1.37 -19.46 30.78
N ILE A 192 -0.53 -19.35 29.74
CA ILE A 192 -0.19 -18.06 29.11
C ILE A 192 -1.41 -17.52 28.36
N LYS A 193 -2.09 -18.36 27.59
CA LYS A 193 -3.31 -17.96 26.88
C LYS A 193 -4.40 -17.51 27.87
N LEU A 194 -4.58 -18.22 28.97
CA LEU A 194 -5.52 -17.86 30.02
C LEU A 194 -5.18 -16.50 30.66
N SER A 195 -3.90 -16.26 30.95
CA SER A 195 -3.46 -14.99 31.54
C SER A 195 -3.59 -13.78 30.61
N LEU A 196 -3.68 -14.01 29.31
CA LEU A 196 -3.91 -12.95 28.31
C LEU A 196 -5.41 -12.69 28.06
N LEU A 197 -6.26 -13.65 28.42
CA LEU A 197 -7.71 -13.52 28.32
C LEU A 197 -8.35 -12.85 29.55
N LEU A 198 -7.67 -12.88 30.70
CA LEU A 198 -8.07 -12.24 31.96
C LEU A 198 -7.52 -10.83 32.08
#